data_2959082867ad290401623dd3d0e8188a
#
_entry.id   2959082867ad290401623dd3d0e8188a
#
_cell.length_a   1.000
_cell.length_b   1.000
_cell.length_c   1.000
_cell.angle_alpha   90.00
_cell.angle_beta   90.00
_cell.angle_gamma   90.00
#
_symmetry.space_group_name_H-M   'P 1'
#
loop_
_entity.id
_entity.type
_entity.pdbx_description
1 polymer ?
#
loop_
_entity_poly.entity_id
_entity_poly.type
_entity_poly.pdbx_seq_one_letter_code
_entity_poly.pdbx_strand_id
1 'polypeptide(L)'
;EKLDIDEKVKERQEKSKPLVDDFFLWCTDNQNKVLSGSKTGKAIQYALNYEGGLRTFLEDGLIPMTNSLDERTIRPFTVGRKNWLFSTSTKGAEASAAIYSLIETAKANKLDPYGYIEFILDYLPQQDLIEHPEKIDWFLPWSEEIKEEFEIKVD
;
A
#
# COMPACT_ATOMS: atom_id res chain seq x y z
N GLU A 1 -4.30 -23.96 6.24
CA GLU A 1 -3.49 -24.09 5.01
C GLU A 1 -3.63 -22.79 4.23
N LYS A 2 -2.52 -22.18 3.81
CA LYS A 2 -2.59 -20.95 3.02
C LYS A 2 -2.84 -21.35 1.57
N LEU A 3 -3.98 -20.98 1.03
CA LEU A 3 -4.31 -21.15 -0.39
C LEU A 3 -3.26 -20.45 -1.27
N ASP A 4 -2.93 -21.05 -2.39
CA ASP A 4 -2.14 -20.44 -3.44
C ASP A 4 -2.91 -19.26 -4.08
N ILE A 5 -2.22 -18.42 -4.86
CA ILE A 5 -2.78 -17.21 -5.46
C ILE A 5 -3.93 -17.57 -6.39
N ASP A 6 -3.73 -18.56 -7.27
CA ASP A 6 -4.73 -19.01 -8.23
C ASP A 6 -5.93 -19.70 -7.55
N GLU A 7 -5.68 -20.48 -6.50
CA GLU A 7 -6.74 -21.08 -5.68
C GLU A 7 -7.58 -19.99 -4.98
N LYS A 8 -6.96 -18.93 -4.47
CA LYS A 8 -7.69 -17.79 -3.89
C LYS A 8 -8.59 -17.09 -4.91
N VAL A 9 -8.10 -16.87 -6.12
CA VAL A 9 -8.92 -16.27 -7.20
C VAL A 9 -10.12 -17.16 -7.49
N LYS A 10 -9.88 -18.47 -7.65
CA LYS A 10 -10.97 -19.43 -7.90
C LYS A 10 -12.02 -19.43 -6.79
N GLU A 11 -11.61 -19.51 -5.52
CA GLU A 11 -12.55 -19.44 -4.40
C GLU A 11 -13.30 -18.12 -4.33
N ARG A 12 -12.64 -17.00 -4.65
CA ARG A 12 -13.28 -15.68 -4.70
C ARG A 12 -14.31 -15.58 -5.80
N GLN A 13 -14.03 -16.14 -6.98
CA GLN A 13 -15.00 -16.20 -8.07
C GLN A 13 -16.20 -17.08 -7.72
N GLU A 14 -15.99 -18.21 -7.06
CA GLU A 14 -17.08 -19.14 -6.70
C GLU A 14 -17.91 -18.65 -5.50
N LYS A 15 -17.26 -18.11 -4.45
CA LYS A 15 -17.93 -17.81 -3.18
C LYS A 15 -18.19 -16.32 -2.94
N SER A 16 -17.23 -15.47 -3.28
CA SER A 16 -17.31 -14.02 -2.97
C SER A 16 -18.02 -13.23 -4.08
N LYS A 17 -17.76 -13.58 -5.33
CA LYS A 17 -18.33 -12.84 -6.47
C LYS A 17 -19.86 -12.79 -6.44
N PRO A 18 -20.61 -13.87 -6.19
CA PRO A 18 -22.08 -13.79 -6.12
C PRO A 18 -22.56 -12.81 -5.04
N LEU A 19 -21.91 -12.78 -3.87
CA LEU A 19 -22.27 -11.85 -2.79
C LEU A 19 -21.99 -10.40 -3.17
N VAL A 20 -20.88 -10.16 -3.88
CA VAL A 20 -20.52 -8.84 -4.37
C VAL A 20 -21.51 -8.39 -5.46
N ASP A 21 -21.90 -9.28 -6.35
CA ASP A 21 -22.88 -9.00 -7.40
C ASP A 21 -24.24 -8.64 -6.79
N ASP A 22 -24.71 -9.40 -5.79
CA ASP A 22 -25.94 -9.12 -5.06
C ASP A 22 -25.89 -7.78 -4.33
N PHE A 23 -24.75 -7.44 -3.73
CA PHE A 23 -24.54 -6.16 -3.06
C PHE A 23 -24.66 -4.99 -4.03
N PHE A 24 -24.00 -5.05 -5.19
CA PHE A 24 -24.08 -3.97 -6.18
C PHE A 24 -25.45 -3.88 -6.85
N LEU A 25 -26.10 -5.00 -7.07
CA LEU A 25 -27.51 -5.02 -7.53
C LEU A 25 -28.41 -4.31 -6.50
N TRP A 26 -28.26 -4.64 -5.22
CA TRP A 26 -28.98 -3.98 -4.15
C TRP A 26 -28.69 -2.46 -4.10
N CYS A 27 -27.46 -2.05 -4.25
CA CYS A 27 -27.07 -0.63 -4.32
C CYS A 27 -27.79 0.09 -5.47
N THR A 28 -27.80 -0.52 -6.66
CA THR A 28 -28.44 0.01 -7.86
C THR A 28 -29.94 0.16 -7.67
N ASP A 29 -30.59 -0.85 -7.11
CA ASP A 29 -32.04 -0.86 -6.87
C ASP A 29 -32.50 0.13 -5.80
N ASN A 30 -31.61 0.50 -4.88
CA ASN A 30 -31.95 1.36 -3.74
C ASN A 30 -31.40 2.78 -3.85
N GLN A 31 -30.51 3.10 -4.80
CA GLN A 31 -29.91 4.44 -4.94
C GLN A 31 -30.96 5.57 -5.05
N ASN A 32 -32.08 5.31 -5.71
CA ASN A 32 -33.15 6.28 -5.90
C ASN A 32 -34.23 6.23 -4.79
N LYS A 33 -34.15 5.24 -3.88
CA LYS A 33 -35.12 5.09 -2.78
C LYS A 33 -34.65 5.74 -1.48
N VAL A 34 -33.38 6.13 -1.42
CA VAL A 34 -32.77 6.78 -0.25
C VAL A 34 -32.46 8.23 -0.53
N LEU A 35 -32.53 9.07 0.48
CA LEU A 35 -32.15 10.47 0.34
C LEU A 35 -30.64 10.59 0.07
N SER A 36 -30.25 11.22 -1.05
CA SER A 36 -28.85 11.31 -1.50
C SER A 36 -27.92 11.93 -0.47
N GLY A 37 -28.40 12.89 0.34
CA GLY A 37 -27.63 13.53 1.41
C GLY A 37 -27.50 12.71 2.69
N SER A 38 -28.25 11.61 2.84
CA SER A 38 -28.16 10.72 4.01
C SER A 38 -26.86 9.92 4.06
N LYS A 39 -26.52 9.39 5.24
CA LYS A 39 -25.34 8.50 5.37
C LYS A 39 -25.43 7.29 4.44
N THR A 40 -26.62 6.68 4.36
CA THR A 40 -26.88 5.53 3.48
C THR A 40 -26.77 5.92 2.00
N GLY A 41 -27.36 7.06 1.58
CA GLY A 41 -27.27 7.53 0.20
C GLY A 41 -25.84 7.81 -0.23
N LYS A 42 -25.04 8.45 0.64
CA LYS A 42 -23.60 8.67 0.39
C LYS A 42 -22.81 7.37 0.29
N ALA A 43 -23.12 6.36 1.14
CA ALA A 43 -22.46 5.06 1.10
C ALA A 43 -22.78 4.29 -0.19
N ILE A 44 -24.04 4.29 -0.62
CA ILE A 44 -24.45 3.67 -1.89
C ILE A 44 -23.76 4.36 -3.07
N GLN A 45 -23.77 5.70 -3.09
CA GLN A 45 -23.11 6.47 -4.16
C GLN A 45 -21.60 6.20 -4.22
N TYR A 46 -20.94 6.11 -3.06
CA TYR A 46 -19.53 5.73 -2.98
C TYR A 46 -19.29 4.34 -3.56
N ALA A 47 -20.09 3.34 -3.14
CA ALA A 47 -19.94 1.98 -3.64
C ALA A 47 -20.10 1.90 -5.16
N LEU A 48 -21.13 2.53 -5.73
CA LEU A 48 -21.38 2.53 -7.17
C LEU A 48 -20.28 3.28 -7.95
N ASN A 49 -19.79 4.41 -7.43
CA ASN A 49 -18.72 5.17 -8.08
C ASN A 49 -17.39 4.42 -8.14
N TYR A 50 -17.12 3.56 -7.16
CA TYR A 50 -15.87 2.81 -7.05
C TYR A 50 -16.03 1.31 -7.29
N GLU A 51 -17.13 0.87 -7.88
CA GLU A 51 -17.43 -0.55 -8.12
C GLU A 51 -16.26 -1.31 -8.76
N GLY A 52 -15.68 -0.76 -9.83
CA GLY A 52 -14.54 -1.40 -10.51
C GLY A 52 -13.36 -1.66 -9.57
N GLY A 53 -12.96 -0.64 -8.80
CA GLY A 53 -11.88 -0.78 -7.81
C GLY A 53 -12.23 -1.74 -6.67
N LEU A 54 -13.48 -1.72 -6.21
CA LEU A 54 -13.95 -2.60 -5.15
C LEU A 54 -14.07 -4.07 -5.58
N ARG A 55 -14.12 -4.34 -6.90
CA ARG A 55 -14.16 -5.70 -7.45
C ARG A 55 -12.77 -6.27 -7.75
N THR A 56 -11.71 -5.46 -7.79
CA THR A 56 -10.36 -5.89 -8.22
C THR A 56 -9.83 -7.09 -7.42
N PHE A 57 -10.15 -7.19 -6.13
CA PHE A 57 -9.74 -8.33 -5.30
C PHE A 57 -10.28 -9.68 -5.78
N LEU A 58 -11.35 -9.70 -6.57
CA LEU A 58 -11.92 -10.92 -7.15
C LEU A 58 -11.04 -11.48 -8.27
N GLU A 59 -10.24 -10.63 -8.91
CA GLU A 59 -9.45 -10.97 -10.10
C GLU A 59 -7.98 -11.27 -9.76
N ASP A 60 -7.49 -10.75 -8.63
CA ASP A 60 -6.11 -10.92 -8.20
C ASP A 60 -6.02 -11.44 -6.76
N GLY A 61 -5.46 -12.64 -6.59
CA GLY A 61 -5.28 -13.30 -5.28
C GLY A 61 -4.26 -12.62 -4.36
N LEU A 62 -3.43 -11.70 -4.88
CA LEU A 62 -2.49 -10.89 -4.09
C LEU A 62 -3.19 -9.75 -3.37
N ILE A 63 -4.28 -9.22 -3.93
CA ILE A 63 -4.99 -8.08 -3.34
C ILE A 63 -5.73 -8.55 -2.08
N PRO A 64 -5.43 -7.97 -0.90
CA PRO A 64 -6.14 -8.31 0.33
C PRO A 64 -7.56 -7.74 0.31
N MET A 65 -8.51 -8.43 0.97
CA MET A 65 -9.88 -7.94 1.14
C MET A 65 -10.01 -6.81 2.16
N THR A 66 -8.95 -6.52 2.88
CA THR A 66 -8.92 -5.50 3.93
C THR A 66 -7.72 -4.59 3.74
N ASN A 67 -7.83 -3.34 4.18
CA ASN A 67 -6.72 -2.39 4.24
C ASN A 67 -5.84 -2.54 5.48
N SER A 68 -5.96 -3.66 6.20
CA SER A 68 -5.21 -3.88 7.46
C SER A 68 -3.70 -3.81 7.27
N LEU A 69 -3.18 -4.17 6.08
CA LEU A 69 -1.77 -4.04 5.76
C LEU A 69 -1.37 -2.57 5.66
N ASP A 70 -2.14 -1.77 4.92
CA ASP A 70 -1.89 -0.34 4.74
C ASP A 70 -2.00 0.42 6.06
N GLU A 71 -3.04 0.12 6.86
CA GLU A 71 -3.22 0.69 8.20
C GLU A 71 -2.05 0.35 9.12
N ARG A 72 -1.54 -0.87 9.07
CA ARG A 72 -0.39 -1.32 9.87
C ARG A 72 0.89 -0.62 9.41
N THR A 73 1.08 -0.45 8.11
CA THR A 73 2.25 0.21 7.52
C THR A 73 2.26 1.70 7.83
N ILE A 74 1.11 2.39 7.80
CA ILE A 74 1.02 3.83 8.12
C ILE A 74 1.04 4.11 9.63
N ARG A 75 0.75 3.10 10.46
CA ARG A 75 0.66 3.26 11.92
C ARG A 75 1.92 3.82 12.59
N PRO A 76 3.15 3.39 12.26
CA PRO A 76 4.38 3.97 12.83
C PRO A 76 4.45 5.48 12.60
N PHE A 77 4.09 5.95 11.40
CA PHE A 77 4.03 7.37 11.08
C PHE A 77 2.99 8.11 11.94
N THR A 78 1.78 7.56 12.08
CA THR A 78 0.70 8.19 12.86
C THR A 78 0.99 8.19 14.35
N VAL A 79 1.68 7.16 14.88
CA VAL A 79 2.13 7.10 16.29
C VAL A 79 3.27 8.09 16.51
N GLY A 80 4.25 8.13 15.60
CA GLY A 80 5.36 9.07 15.65
C GLY A 80 4.89 10.54 15.66
N ARG A 81 3.81 10.83 14.96
CA ARG A 81 3.18 12.16 14.95
C ARG A 81 2.83 12.69 16.34
N LYS A 82 2.60 11.84 17.32
CA LYS A 82 2.41 12.26 18.72
C LYS A 82 3.66 12.90 19.32
N ASN A 83 4.84 12.61 18.82
CA ASN A 83 6.11 13.14 19.32
C ASN A 83 6.46 14.49 18.68
N TRP A 84 6.12 14.71 17.41
CA TRP A 84 6.44 15.94 16.68
C TRP A 84 5.22 16.78 16.30
N LEU A 85 4.02 16.39 16.72
CA LEU A 85 2.71 17.07 16.58
C LEU A 85 2.29 17.38 15.14
N PHE A 86 3.05 18.20 14.40
CA PHE A 86 2.76 18.58 13.01
C PHE A 86 4.03 18.88 12.24
N SER A 87 4.01 18.69 10.93
CA SER A 87 5.03 19.24 10.03
C SER A 87 4.80 20.74 9.88
N THR A 88 5.83 21.53 10.10
CA THR A 88 5.75 23.00 10.05
C THR A 88 5.54 23.53 8.64
N SER A 89 5.82 22.71 7.61
CA SER A 89 5.65 23.08 6.21
C SER A 89 5.21 21.87 5.37
N THR A 90 4.58 22.13 4.22
CA THR A 90 4.20 21.11 3.24
C THR A 90 5.41 20.31 2.77
N LYS A 91 6.53 20.99 2.46
CA LYS A 91 7.78 20.33 2.06
C LYS A 91 8.35 19.42 3.15
N GLY A 92 8.25 19.83 4.41
CA GLY A 92 8.66 18.98 5.53
C GLY A 92 7.77 17.75 5.69
N ALA A 93 6.47 17.87 5.43
CA ALA A 93 5.54 16.74 5.42
C ALA A 93 5.87 15.75 4.29
N GLU A 94 6.12 16.26 3.08
CA GLU A 94 6.50 15.45 1.91
C GLU A 94 7.83 14.72 2.15
N ALA A 95 8.85 15.40 2.67
CA ALA A 95 10.13 14.80 3.00
C ALA A 95 9.99 13.69 4.06
N SER A 96 9.20 13.93 5.11
CA SER A 96 8.93 12.92 6.13
C SER A 96 8.20 11.71 5.54
N ALA A 97 7.20 11.93 4.69
CA ALA A 97 6.48 10.84 4.03
C ALA A 97 7.40 10.01 3.14
N ALA A 98 8.29 10.65 2.37
CA ALA A 98 9.27 9.97 1.52
C ALA A 98 10.22 9.08 2.35
N ILE A 99 10.81 9.62 3.43
CA ILE A 99 11.72 8.85 4.29
C ILE A 99 10.98 7.67 4.96
N TYR A 100 9.77 7.89 5.47
CA TYR A 100 8.98 6.80 6.04
C TYR A 100 8.62 5.73 5.01
N SER A 101 8.31 6.11 3.77
CA SER A 101 8.07 5.16 2.69
C SER A 101 9.30 4.29 2.42
N LEU A 102 10.49 4.87 2.38
CA LEU A 102 11.74 4.12 2.22
C LEU A 102 11.97 3.15 3.38
N ILE A 103 11.81 3.61 4.63
CA ILE A 103 11.98 2.78 5.83
C ILE A 103 11.00 1.59 5.83
N GLU A 104 9.71 1.83 5.58
CA GLU A 104 8.72 0.76 5.58
C GLU A 104 8.92 -0.20 4.38
N THR A 105 9.39 0.30 3.24
CA THR A 105 9.75 -0.54 2.09
C THR A 105 10.97 -1.40 2.40
N ALA A 106 12.00 -0.85 3.05
CA ALA A 106 13.17 -1.61 3.50
C ALA A 106 12.76 -2.75 4.44
N LYS A 107 11.92 -2.46 5.45
CA LYS A 107 11.38 -3.48 6.36
C LYS A 107 10.56 -4.56 5.63
N ALA A 108 9.73 -4.18 4.66
CA ALA A 108 8.94 -5.10 3.86
C ALA A 108 9.83 -6.07 3.05
N ASN A 109 11.02 -5.61 2.64
CA ASN A 109 12.05 -6.41 1.97
C ASN A 109 13.04 -7.06 2.95
N LYS A 110 12.78 -7.04 4.26
CA LYS A 110 13.60 -7.64 5.33
C LYS A 110 15.01 -7.05 5.43
N LEU A 111 15.21 -5.83 5.01
CA LEU A 111 16.49 -5.12 5.14
C LEU A 111 16.63 -4.53 6.53
N ASP A 112 17.89 -4.31 6.98
CA ASP A 112 18.16 -3.38 8.08
C ASP A 112 17.87 -1.94 7.63
N PRO A 113 16.81 -1.29 8.14
CA PRO A 113 16.43 0.03 7.65
C PRO A 113 17.46 1.11 7.97
N TYR A 114 18.20 0.97 9.08
CA TYR A 114 19.18 1.95 9.47
C TYR A 114 20.38 1.90 8.52
N GLY A 115 21.00 0.74 8.34
CA GLY A 115 22.13 0.57 7.44
C GLY A 115 21.78 0.94 5.99
N TYR A 116 20.57 0.56 5.53
CA TYR A 116 20.09 0.90 4.20
C TYR A 116 19.96 2.42 3.99
N ILE A 117 19.36 3.15 4.94
CA ILE A 117 19.22 4.61 4.83
C ILE A 117 20.56 5.31 4.91
N GLU A 118 21.44 4.87 5.81
CA GLU A 118 22.83 5.39 5.90
C GLU A 118 23.56 5.22 4.57
N PHE A 119 23.48 4.03 3.97
CA PHE A 119 24.06 3.75 2.66
C PHE A 119 23.53 4.67 1.56
N ILE A 120 22.19 4.85 1.48
CA ILE A 120 21.57 5.74 0.49
C ILE A 120 22.09 7.17 0.67
N LEU A 121 22.12 7.68 1.90
CA LEU A 121 22.55 9.05 2.16
C LEU A 121 24.03 9.29 1.82
N ASP A 122 24.87 8.27 2.00
CA ASP A 122 26.30 8.36 1.73
C ASP A 122 26.63 8.19 0.25
N TYR A 123 25.98 7.23 -0.45
CA TYR A 123 26.41 6.84 -1.78
C TYR A 123 25.56 7.41 -2.92
N LEU A 124 24.25 7.57 -2.73
CA LEU A 124 23.36 8.07 -3.79
C LEU A 124 23.71 9.49 -4.26
N PRO A 125 24.09 10.45 -3.37
CA PRO A 125 24.48 11.80 -3.80
C PRO A 125 25.77 11.84 -4.65
N GLN A 126 26.58 10.78 -4.60
CA GLN A 126 27.83 10.67 -5.35
C GLN A 126 27.61 10.12 -6.77
N GLN A 127 26.38 9.67 -7.08
CA GLN A 127 26.07 9.12 -8.40
C GLN A 127 25.65 10.22 -9.37
N ASP A 128 26.10 10.08 -10.61
CA ASP A 128 25.62 10.92 -11.70
C ASP A 128 24.30 10.36 -12.24
N LEU A 129 23.20 10.76 -11.57
CA LEU A 129 21.85 10.33 -11.95
C LEU A 129 21.25 11.17 -13.09
N ILE A 130 21.92 12.28 -13.48
CA ILE A 130 21.46 13.11 -14.60
C ILE A 130 21.85 12.45 -15.92
N GLU A 131 23.10 12.00 -16.04
CA GLU A 131 23.56 11.29 -17.23
C GLU A 131 23.22 9.79 -17.20
N HIS A 132 23.09 9.21 -16.01
CA HIS A 132 22.87 7.79 -15.77
C HIS A 132 21.70 7.51 -14.80
N PRO A 133 20.46 7.84 -15.17
CA PRO A 133 19.28 7.66 -14.30
C PRO A 133 19.02 6.19 -13.92
N GLU A 134 19.45 5.23 -14.75
CA GLU A 134 19.33 3.79 -14.51
C GLU A 134 20.10 3.33 -13.26
N LYS A 135 21.11 4.09 -12.81
CA LYS A 135 21.87 3.75 -11.58
C LYS A 135 21.01 3.77 -10.32
N ILE A 136 19.86 4.48 -10.35
CA ILE A 136 18.95 4.50 -9.20
C ILE A 136 18.40 3.10 -8.88
N ASP A 137 18.28 2.23 -9.89
CA ASP A 137 17.76 0.87 -9.73
C ASP A 137 18.62 0.02 -8.78
N TRP A 138 19.91 0.29 -8.70
CA TRP A 138 20.84 -0.38 -7.79
C TRP A 138 20.61 -0.05 -6.32
N PHE A 139 19.97 1.08 -6.04
CA PHE A 139 19.66 1.56 -4.69
C PHE A 139 18.27 1.17 -4.22
N LEU A 140 17.48 0.49 -5.06
CA LEU A 140 16.12 0.10 -4.70
C LEU A 140 16.13 -1.02 -3.65
N PRO A 141 15.18 -1.01 -2.68
CA PRO A 141 15.17 -1.97 -1.56
C PRO A 141 15.01 -3.44 -1.99
N TRP A 142 14.68 -3.68 -3.24
CA TRP A 142 14.52 -5.02 -3.82
C TRP A 142 15.61 -5.40 -4.81
N SER A 143 16.62 -4.54 -5.04
CA SER A 143 17.76 -4.90 -5.87
C SER A 143 18.60 -5.99 -5.20
N GLU A 144 19.27 -6.80 -6.01
CA GLU A 144 20.09 -7.91 -5.49
C GLU A 144 21.27 -7.36 -4.66
N GLU A 145 21.89 -6.26 -5.11
CA GLU A 145 23.02 -5.61 -4.45
C GLU A 145 22.65 -5.16 -3.02
N ILE A 146 21.48 -4.54 -2.86
CA ILE A 146 20.99 -4.07 -1.56
C ILE A 146 20.59 -5.25 -0.66
N LYS A 147 20.00 -6.31 -1.20
CA LYS A 147 19.66 -7.49 -0.43
C LYS A 147 20.89 -8.22 0.08
N GLU A 148 21.90 -8.42 -0.75
CA GLU A 148 23.14 -9.08 -0.34
C GLU A 148 23.81 -8.37 0.85
N GLU A 149 23.77 -7.03 0.87
CA GLU A 149 24.44 -6.20 1.88
C GLU A 149 23.61 -6.00 3.15
N PHE A 150 22.30 -5.80 3.02
CA PHE A 150 21.45 -5.31 4.12
C PHE A 150 20.34 -6.28 4.54
N GLU A 151 20.20 -7.47 3.94
CA GLU A 151 19.16 -8.42 4.34
C GLU A 151 19.41 -8.95 5.75
N ILE A 152 18.41 -8.81 6.62
CA ILE A 152 18.43 -9.37 7.98
C ILE A 152 18.30 -10.88 7.86
N LYS A 153 19.40 -11.60 8.09
CA LYS A 153 19.39 -13.06 8.20
C LYS A 153 18.73 -13.42 9.53
N VAL A 154 17.52 -13.96 9.44
CA VAL A 154 16.81 -14.50 10.60
C VAL A 154 17.30 -15.95 10.77
N ASP A 155 18.01 -16.22 11.87
CA ASP A 155 18.37 -17.56 12.30
C ASP A 155 17.14 -18.39 12.69
#